data_6184455f892f842e258babe9d7ed662b
#
_entry.id   6184455f892f842e258babe9d7ed662b
#
_cell.length_a   1.000
_cell.length_b   1.000
_cell.length_c   1.000
_cell.angle_alpha   90.00
_cell.angle_beta   90.00
_cell.angle_gamma   90.00
#
_symmetry.space_group_name_H-M   'P 1'
#
loop_
_entity.id
_entity.type
_entity.pdbx_description
1 polymer ?
#
loop_
_entity_poly.entity_id
_entity_poly.type
_entity_poly.pdbx_seq_one_letter_code
_entity_poly.pdbx_strand_id
1 'polypeptide(L)'
;WAAAYGLRLTTAERAKRESLSFLAGRGQAEVEALGRAFCREELIPRLYPQGVEELRKRHAEGAEVLLITASPTFYLEALKDELPIRRIIGTRMHVENGVYTGLIAGENCRGVQKPLRLAEDLAARGDMVDYAASWAYGDSAGDAPMLALCAHKVAVNPKKKLVRRMKGADGFSVVYWSK
;
A
#
# COMPACT_ATOMS: atom_id res chain seq x y z
N TRP A 1 -13.79 -0.01 16.81
CA TRP A 1 -12.37 -0.41 16.82
C TRP A 1 -11.45 0.74 16.40
N ALA A 2 -11.79 1.53 15.38
CA ALA A 2 -10.99 2.71 15.02
C ALA A 2 -10.86 3.71 16.20
N ALA A 3 -11.94 3.94 16.94
CA ALA A 3 -11.92 4.78 18.15
C ALA A 3 -11.03 4.18 19.25
N ALA A 4 -11.13 2.86 19.49
CA ALA A 4 -10.29 2.17 20.48
C ALA A 4 -8.80 2.24 20.12
N TYR A 5 -8.45 2.17 18.84
CA TYR A 5 -7.08 2.39 18.38
C TYR A 5 -6.62 3.84 18.59
N GLY A 6 -7.47 4.82 18.27
CA GLY A 6 -7.19 6.23 18.50
C GLY A 6 -6.93 6.57 19.96
N LEU A 7 -7.62 5.89 20.88
CA LEU A 7 -7.42 6.00 22.33
C LEU A 7 -6.24 5.11 22.85
N ARG A 8 -5.48 4.44 21.95
CA ARG A 8 -4.40 3.50 22.30
C ARG A 8 -4.84 2.30 23.15
N LEU A 9 -6.11 1.93 23.11
CA LEU A 9 -6.65 0.78 23.84
C LEU A 9 -6.41 -0.55 23.11
N THR A 10 -5.94 -0.50 21.86
CA THR A 10 -5.60 -1.68 21.06
C THR A 10 -4.45 -1.38 20.09
N THR A 11 -3.79 -2.43 19.61
CA THR A 11 -2.76 -2.30 18.57
C THR A 11 -3.38 -2.06 17.20
N ALA A 12 -2.63 -1.43 16.29
CA ALA A 12 -3.09 -1.22 14.90
C ALA A 12 -3.43 -2.53 14.19
N GLU A 13 -2.71 -3.60 14.51
CA GLU A 13 -2.93 -4.92 13.94
C GLU A 13 -4.22 -5.55 14.43
N ARG A 14 -4.47 -5.50 15.74
CA ARG A 14 -5.71 -6.00 16.32
C ARG A 14 -6.93 -5.22 15.83
N ALA A 15 -6.84 -3.87 15.80
CA ALA A 15 -7.91 -3.04 15.24
C ALA A 15 -8.22 -3.39 13.78
N LYS A 16 -7.18 -3.69 12.99
CA LYS A 16 -7.35 -4.10 11.60
C LYS A 16 -8.00 -5.48 11.48
N ARG A 17 -7.54 -6.47 12.24
CA ARG A 17 -8.15 -7.82 12.26
C ARG A 17 -9.64 -7.74 12.58
N GLU A 18 -9.99 -7.03 13.63
CA GLU A 18 -11.39 -6.85 14.05
C GLU A 18 -12.21 -6.11 12.99
N SER A 19 -11.63 -5.06 12.35
CA SER A 19 -12.33 -4.34 11.30
C SER A 19 -12.51 -5.11 10.00
N LEU A 20 -11.80 -6.23 9.81
CA LEU A 20 -11.93 -7.10 8.64
C LEU A 20 -12.67 -8.42 8.93
N SER A 21 -13.02 -8.66 10.20
CA SER A 21 -13.73 -9.88 10.60
C SER A 21 -15.12 -10.02 9.96
N PHE A 22 -15.73 -8.92 9.51
CA PHE A 22 -17.02 -8.93 8.80
C PHE A 22 -16.98 -9.68 7.46
N LEU A 23 -15.78 -9.93 6.93
CA LEU A 23 -15.60 -10.73 5.71
C LEU A 23 -15.77 -12.23 5.96
N ALA A 24 -15.72 -12.69 7.21
CA ALA A 24 -15.86 -14.11 7.54
C ALA A 24 -17.18 -14.68 7.00
N GLY A 25 -17.06 -15.82 6.30
CA GLY A 25 -18.22 -16.51 5.71
C GLY A 25 -18.70 -15.93 4.37
N ARG A 26 -18.06 -14.88 3.84
CA ARG A 26 -18.45 -14.28 2.55
C ARG A 26 -17.71 -14.92 1.40
N GLY A 27 -18.39 -15.14 0.29
CA GLY A 27 -17.81 -15.67 -0.93
C GLY A 27 -16.73 -14.74 -1.51
N GLN A 28 -15.62 -15.32 -1.96
CA GLN A 28 -14.48 -14.56 -2.50
C GLN A 28 -14.91 -13.69 -3.69
N ALA A 29 -15.61 -14.25 -4.67
CA ALA A 29 -16.05 -13.53 -5.87
C ALA A 29 -16.98 -12.35 -5.53
N GLU A 30 -17.89 -12.52 -4.57
CA GLU A 30 -18.78 -11.45 -4.10
C GLU A 30 -17.98 -10.30 -3.48
N VAL A 31 -17.07 -10.61 -2.56
CA VAL A 31 -16.27 -9.60 -1.86
C VAL A 31 -15.33 -8.87 -2.83
N GLU A 32 -14.73 -9.56 -3.77
CA GLU A 32 -13.89 -8.96 -4.79
C GLU A 32 -14.68 -8.05 -5.74
N ALA A 33 -15.92 -8.43 -6.12
CA ALA A 33 -16.79 -7.58 -6.90
C ALA A 33 -17.18 -6.29 -6.16
N LEU A 34 -17.57 -6.41 -4.89
CA LEU A 34 -17.83 -5.25 -4.02
C LEU A 34 -16.59 -4.39 -3.82
N GLY A 35 -15.42 -5.02 -3.67
CA GLY A 35 -14.14 -4.32 -3.57
C GLY A 35 -13.80 -3.50 -4.81
N ARG A 36 -14.04 -4.05 -6.02
CA ARG A 36 -13.87 -3.33 -7.29
C ARG A 36 -14.83 -2.14 -7.41
N ALA A 37 -16.10 -2.32 -7.05
CA ALA A 37 -17.08 -1.23 -7.04
C ALA A 37 -16.64 -0.11 -6.07
N PHE A 38 -16.30 -0.46 -4.84
CA PHE A 38 -15.77 0.49 -3.85
C PHE A 38 -14.54 1.25 -4.36
N CYS A 39 -13.61 0.55 -5.03
CA CYS A 39 -12.43 1.18 -5.58
C CYS A 39 -12.78 2.25 -6.61
N ARG A 40 -13.68 1.91 -7.55
CA ARG A 40 -14.10 2.83 -8.62
C ARG A 40 -14.92 4.00 -8.11
N GLU A 41 -15.86 3.76 -7.22
CA GLU A 41 -16.82 4.75 -6.75
C GLU A 41 -16.25 5.65 -5.64
N GLU A 42 -15.40 5.09 -4.77
CA GLU A 42 -14.97 5.77 -3.56
C GLU A 42 -13.47 6.11 -3.54
N LEU A 43 -12.59 5.27 -4.05
CA LEU A 43 -11.14 5.51 -3.97
C LEU A 43 -10.63 6.34 -5.14
N ILE A 44 -10.94 5.96 -6.37
CA ILE A 44 -10.43 6.63 -7.58
C ILE A 44 -10.80 8.13 -7.58
N PRO A 45 -12.05 8.54 -7.28
CA PRO A 45 -12.39 9.97 -7.23
C PRO A 45 -11.67 10.76 -6.14
N ARG A 46 -11.08 10.07 -5.16
CA ARG A 46 -10.36 10.69 -4.03
C ARG A 46 -8.84 10.66 -4.19
N LEU A 47 -8.31 10.18 -5.29
CA LEU A 47 -6.88 10.23 -5.56
C LEU A 47 -6.43 11.69 -5.71
N TYR A 48 -5.21 11.97 -5.26
CA TYR A 48 -4.58 13.26 -5.52
C TYR A 48 -4.24 13.38 -7.00
N PRO A 49 -4.72 14.42 -7.73
CA PRO A 49 -4.41 14.60 -9.14
C PRO A 49 -2.90 14.62 -9.41
N GLN A 50 -2.13 15.30 -8.56
CA GLN A 50 -0.68 15.37 -8.66
C GLN A 50 -0.03 13.97 -8.49
N GLY A 51 -0.63 13.10 -7.66
CA GLY A 51 -0.17 11.72 -7.51
C GLY A 51 -0.40 10.87 -8.75
N VAL A 52 -1.56 11.04 -9.38
CA VAL A 52 -1.89 10.37 -10.66
C VAL A 52 -0.95 10.84 -11.78
N GLU A 53 -0.69 12.14 -11.85
CA GLU A 53 0.24 12.73 -12.81
C GLU A 53 1.66 12.20 -12.60
N GLU A 54 2.14 12.17 -11.36
CA GLU A 54 3.46 11.66 -11.02
C GLU A 54 3.62 10.17 -11.40
N LEU A 55 2.62 9.32 -11.14
CA LEU A 55 2.65 7.92 -11.56
C LEU A 55 2.74 7.78 -13.08
N ARG A 56 1.95 8.56 -13.82
CA ARG A 56 1.96 8.56 -15.29
C ARG A 56 3.29 9.05 -15.83
N LYS A 57 3.85 10.08 -15.24
CA LYS A 57 5.19 10.61 -15.58
C LYS A 57 6.26 9.54 -15.42
N ARG A 58 6.35 8.89 -14.24
CA ARG A 58 7.33 7.83 -14.00
C ARG A 58 7.18 6.66 -14.95
N HIS A 59 5.94 6.29 -15.24
CA HIS A 59 5.67 5.24 -16.22
C HIS A 59 6.13 5.64 -17.63
N ALA A 60 5.88 6.87 -18.07
CA ALA A 60 6.35 7.39 -19.35
C ALA A 60 7.88 7.49 -19.45
N GLU A 61 8.57 7.67 -18.32
CA GLU A 61 10.03 7.62 -18.21
C GLU A 61 10.59 6.16 -18.20
N GLY A 62 9.70 5.15 -18.37
CA GLY A 62 10.08 3.74 -18.42
C GLY A 62 10.11 3.01 -17.08
N ALA A 63 9.71 3.67 -15.99
CA ALA A 63 9.66 3.02 -14.68
C ALA A 63 8.44 2.08 -14.54
N GLU A 64 8.65 0.94 -13.92
CA GLU A 64 7.56 0.10 -13.44
C GLU A 64 6.97 0.64 -12.15
N VAL A 65 5.64 0.80 -12.12
CA VAL A 65 4.93 1.29 -10.95
C VAL A 65 4.40 0.12 -10.11
N LEU A 66 4.83 0.06 -8.85
CA LEU A 66 4.37 -0.92 -7.87
C LEU A 66 3.63 -0.23 -6.73
N LEU A 67 2.44 -0.72 -6.38
CA LEU A 67 1.72 -0.26 -5.18
C LEU A 67 2.01 -1.20 -4.01
N ILE A 68 2.76 -0.73 -3.01
CA ILE A 68 3.10 -1.52 -1.81
C ILE A 68 2.34 -0.94 -0.61
N THR A 69 1.36 -1.69 -0.10
CA THR A 69 0.38 -1.15 0.83
C THR A 69 0.06 -2.06 2.00
N ALA A 70 -0.22 -1.46 3.15
CA ALA A 70 -0.80 -2.19 4.27
C ALA A 70 -2.29 -2.53 4.05
N SER A 71 -2.96 -1.91 3.10
CA SER A 71 -4.37 -2.19 2.79
C SER A 71 -4.57 -3.60 2.25
N PRO A 72 -5.75 -4.21 2.46
CA PRO A 72 -6.12 -5.45 1.78
C PRO A 72 -6.15 -5.28 0.26
N THR A 73 -5.59 -6.25 -0.47
CA THR A 73 -5.44 -6.14 -1.93
C THR A 73 -6.75 -6.29 -2.70
N PHE A 74 -7.72 -7.04 -2.16
CA PHE A 74 -8.94 -7.40 -2.88
C PHE A 74 -9.75 -6.20 -3.42
N TYR A 75 -9.72 -5.05 -2.75
CA TYR A 75 -10.43 -3.87 -3.21
C TYR A 75 -9.57 -2.88 -4.01
N LEU A 76 -8.27 -3.15 -4.16
CA LEU A 76 -7.36 -2.25 -4.87
C LEU A 76 -7.11 -2.66 -6.32
N GLU A 77 -7.48 -3.87 -6.70
CA GLU A 77 -7.18 -4.42 -8.05
C GLU A 77 -7.73 -3.55 -9.18
N ALA A 78 -8.88 -2.89 -8.97
CA ALA A 78 -9.46 -1.99 -9.97
C ALA A 78 -8.61 -0.73 -10.24
N LEU A 79 -7.63 -0.39 -9.38
CA LEU A 79 -6.69 0.70 -9.66
C LEU A 79 -5.84 0.43 -10.91
N LYS A 80 -5.59 -0.84 -11.24
CA LYS A 80 -4.83 -1.21 -12.44
C LYS A 80 -5.57 -0.90 -13.74
N ASP A 81 -6.89 -0.78 -13.68
CA ASP A 81 -7.73 -0.45 -14.85
C ASP A 81 -7.56 1.04 -15.23
N GLU A 82 -7.19 1.89 -14.25
CA GLU A 82 -7.15 3.36 -14.40
C GLU A 82 -5.73 3.95 -14.34
N LEU A 83 -4.81 3.24 -13.69
CA LEU A 83 -3.45 3.71 -13.40
C LEU A 83 -2.41 2.72 -13.93
N PRO A 84 -1.22 3.18 -14.32
CA PRO A 84 -0.16 2.33 -14.83
C PRO A 84 0.51 1.52 -13.69
N ILE A 85 -0.28 0.88 -12.84
CA ILE A 85 0.20 0.04 -11.75
C ILE A 85 0.36 -1.38 -12.28
N ARG A 86 1.61 -1.85 -12.34
CA ARG A 86 1.91 -3.21 -12.78
C ARG A 86 1.52 -4.25 -11.75
N ARG A 87 1.80 -3.99 -10.48
CA ARG A 87 1.55 -4.95 -9.37
C ARG A 87 1.08 -4.23 -8.10
N ILE A 88 0.26 -4.96 -7.34
CA ILE A 88 -0.18 -4.53 -6.00
C ILE A 88 0.33 -5.56 -4.99
N ILE A 89 1.25 -5.12 -4.14
CA ILE A 89 1.85 -5.90 -3.06
C ILE A 89 1.25 -5.39 -1.75
N GLY A 90 0.38 -6.17 -1.14
CA GLY A 90 -0.36 -5.69 0.03
C GLY A 90 -0.69 -6.76 1.04
N THR A 91 -1.56 -6.41 1.97
CA THR A 91 -2.09 -7.40 2.92
C THR A 91 -3.06 -8.31 2.22
N ARG A 92 -2.83 -9.61 2.28
CA ARG A 92 -3.73 -10.62 1.73
C ARG A 92 -4.69 -11.09 2.82
N MET A 93 -5.95 -11.31 2.43
CA MET A 93 -6.93 -11.96 3.29
C MET A 93 -6.90 -13.47 3.06
N HIS A 94 -7.12 -14.23 4.11
CA HIS A 94 -7.17 -15.68 4.02
C HIS A 94 -8.50 -16.13 3.42
N VAL A 95 -8.39 -17.00 2.41
CA VAL A 95 -9.53 -17.63 1.72
C VAL A 95 -9.38 -19.14 1.85
N GLU A 96 -10.46 -19.80 2.19
CA GLU A 96 -10.56 -21.24 2.27
C GLU A 96 -11.81 -21.70 1.51
N ASN A 97 -11.66 -22.65 0.58
CA ASN A 97 -12.76 -23.16 -0.26
C ASN A 97 -13.58 -22.05 -0.95
N GLY A 98 -12.93 -20.94 -1.41
CA GLY A 98 -13.61 -19.83 -2.06
C GLY A 98 -14.35 -18.88 -1.12
N VAL A 99 -14.13 -18.99 0.19
CA VAL A 99 -14.78 -18.17 1.22
C VAL A 99 -13.73 -17.46 2.07
N TYR A 100 -13.93 -16.18 2.34
CA TYR A 100 -13.07 -15.43 3.26
C TYR A 100 -13.26 -15.91 4.71
N THR A 101 -12.16 -16.17 5.41
CA THR A 101 -12.20 -16.54 6.83
C THR A 101 -12.25 -15.34 7.78
N GLY A 102 -12.13 -14.11 7.26
CA GLY A 102 -12.00 -12.90 8.07
C GLY A 102 -10.61 -12.67 8.64
N LEU A 103 -9.66 -13.57 8.37
CA LEU A 103 -8.29 -13.50 8.85
C LEU A 103 -7.35 -12.92 7.78
N ILE A 104 -6.22 -12.39 8.22
CA ILE A 104 -5.11 -12.00 7.34
C ILE A 104 -4.28 -13.25 7.03
N ALA A 105 -3.95 -13.46 5.76
CA ALA A 105 -3.03 -14.50 5.32
C ALA A 105 -1.58 -14.03 5.55
N GLY A 106 -0.96 -14.59 6.58
CA GLY A 106 0.38 -14.20 7.02
C GLY A 106 0.40 -12.84 7.73
N GLU A 107 1.43 -12.05 7.49
CA GLU A 107 1.65 -10.77 8.18
C GLU A 107 0.97 -9.59 7.46
N ASN A 108 0.63 -8.55 8.24
CA ASN A 108 0.17 -7.28 7.68
C ASN A 108 1.32 -6.58 6.94
N CYS A 109 1.14 -6.19 5.68
CA CYS A 109 2.14 -5.53 4.84
C CYS A 109 2.45 -4.10 5.30
N ARG A 110 3.04 -3.96 6.49
CA ARG A 110 3.36 -2.68 7.13
C ARG A 110 4.78 -2.66 7.68
N GLY A 111 5.40 -1.48 7.67
CA GLY A 111 6.75 -1.32 8.22
C GLY A 111 7.76 -2.18 7.48
N VAL A 112 8.50 -3.00 8.20
CA VAL A 112 9.51 -3.91 7.67
C VAL A 112 8.93 -4.98 6.74
N GLN A 113 7.65 -5.29 6.84
CA GLN A 113 6.98 -6.23 5.95
C GLN A 113 6.86 -5.71 4.50
N LYS A 114 6.90 -4.40 4.28
CA LYS A 114 6.87 -3.83 2.92
C LYS A 114 8.09 -4.24 2.10
N PRO A 115 9.34 -3.96 2.52
CA PRO A 115 10.51 -4.41 1.77
C PRO A 115 10.65 -5.93 1.70
N LEU A 116 10.26 -6.68 2.73
CA LEU A 116 10.30 -8.14 2.70
C LEU A 116 9.38 -8.70 1.63
N ARG A 117 8.13 -8.24 1.56
CA ARG A 117 7.19 -8.70 0.51
C ARG A 117 7.58 -8.25 -0.89
N LEU A 118 8.20 -7.08 -1.03
CA LEU A 118 8.80 -6.68 -2.30
C LEU A 118 9.90 -7.67 -2.72
N ALA A 119 10.81 -8.01 -1.82
CA ALA A 119 11.87 -8.96 -2.10
C ALA A 119 11.34 -10.37 -2.46
N GLU A 120 10.33 -10.85 -1.75
CA GLU A 120 9.64 -12.12 -2.06
C GLU A 120 9.00 -12.09 -3.46
N ASP A 121 8.30 -11.01 -3.82
CA ASP A 121 7.64 -10.86 -5.12
C ASP A 121 8.67 -10.79 -6.27
N LEU A 122 9.77 -10.07 -6.08
CA LEU A 122 10.87 -9.99 -7.03
C LEU A 122 11.53 -11.36 -7.23
N ALA A 123 11.88 -12.04 -6.15
CA ALA A 123 12.53 -13.35 -6.20
C ALA A 123 11.65 -14.40 -6.89
N ALA A 124 10.34 -14.40 -6.61
CA ALA A 124 9.39 -15.34 -7.24
C ALA A 124 9.28 -15.16 -8.76
N ARG A 125 9.69 -14.00 -9.30
CA ARG A 125 9.62 -13.65 -10.72
C ARG A 125 10.97 -13.63 -11.43
N GLY A 126 12.05 -13.67 -10.66
CA GLY A 126 13.40 -13.42 -11.20
C GLY A 126 13.61 -11.96 -11.62
N ASP A 127 12.80 -11.04 -11.09
CA ASP A 127 12.92 -9.61 -11.37
C ASP A 127 14.04 -8.98 -10.51
N MET A 128 14.68 -7.95 -11.05
CA MET A 128 15.66 -7.13 -10.34
C MET A 128 15.22 -5.67 -10.32
N VAL A 129 15.58 -4.95 -9.27
CA VAL A 129 15.29 -3.52 -9.11
C VAL A 129 16.58 -2.72 -9.06
N ASP A 130 16.68 -1.72 -9.91
CA ASP A 130 17.71 -0.68 -9.77
C ASP A 130 17.25 0.34 -8.71
N TYR A 131 17.65 0.11 -7.47
CA TYR A 131 17.32 1.01 -6.36
C TYR A 131 17.97 2.40 -6.48
N ALA A 132 19.10 2.51 -7.23
CA ALA A 132 19.77 3.79 -7.46
C ALA A 132 18.98 4.70 -8.42
N ALA A 133 18.21 4.12 -9.33
CA ALA A 133 17.33 4.84 -10.22
C ALA A 133 15.85 4.88 -9.73
N SER A 134 15.55 4.24 -8.60
CA SER A 134 14.16 4.09 -8.13
C SER A 134 13.67 5.24 -7.27
N TRP A 135 12.36 5.47 -7.36
CA TRP A 135 11.59 6.43 -6.56
C TRP A 135 10.65 5.69 -5.60
N ALA A 136 10.58 6.13 -4.36
CA ALA A 136 9.63 5.62 -3.40
C ALA A 136 8.83 6.76 -2.77
N TYR A 137 7.52 6.55 -2.63
CA TYR A 137 6.57 7.54 -2.09
C TYR A 137 5.90 6.98 -0.85
N GLY A 138 5.68 7.83 0.18
CA GLY A 138 5.01 7.40 1.40
C GLY A 138 4.58 8.58 2.27
N ASP A 139 3.67 8.33 3.23
CA ASP A 139 3.13 9.38 4.12
C ASP A 139 3.43 9.15 5.60
N SER A 140 3.76 7.92 5.99
CA SER A 140 3.82 7.51 7.39
C SER A 140 5.13 6.82 7.77
N ALA A 141 5.42 6.77 9.06
CA ALA A 141 6.61 6.08 9.58
C ALA A 141 6.65 4.58 9.24
N GLY A 142 5.51 3.98 8.86
CA GLY A 142 5.44 2.62 8.34
C GLY A 142 6.03 2.47 6.94
N ASP A 143 6.24 3.57 6.21
CA ASP A 143 6.81 3.56 4.85
C ASP A 143 8.34 3.75 4.87
N ALA A 144 8.89 4.22 5.99
CA ALA A 144 10.32 4.50 6.10
C ALA A 144 11.24 3.34 5.71
N PRO A 145 10.96 2.05 6.05
CA PRO A 145 11.82 0.94 5.63
C PRO A 145 11.83 0.74 4.11
N MET A 146 10.70 0.96 3.43
CA MET A 146 10.59 0.89 1.98
C MET A 146 11.26 2.10 1.31
N LEU A 147 11.00 3.32 1.82
CA LEU A 147 11.63 4.54 1.32
C LEU A 147 13.16 4.43 1.38
N ALA A 148 13.70 3.82 2.43
CA ALA A 148 15.14 3.68 2.62
C ALA A 148 15.84 2.83 1.54
N LEU A 149 15.11 2.01 0.78
CA LEU A 149 15.69 1.19 -0.30
C LEU A 149 16.05 2.04 -1.53
N CYS A 150 15.26 3.04 -1.87
CA CYS A 150 15.38 3.78 -3.13
C CYS A 150 16.29 5.00 -2.98
N ALA A 151 16.93 5.42 -4.07
CA ALA A 151 17.72 6.67 -4.07
C ALA A 151 16.81 7.88 -3.87
N HIS A 152 15.65 7.93 -4.55
CA HIS A 152 14.71 9.04 -4.44
C HIS A 152 13.58 8.71 -3.47
N LYS A 153 13.56 9.39 -2.33
CA LYS A 153 12.63 9.18 -1.22
C LYS A 153 11.70 10.37 -1.09
N VAL A 154 10.42 10.21 -1.42
CA VAL A 154 9.46 11.30 -1.42
C VAL A 154 8.40 11.09 -0.35
N ALA A 155 8.36 11.98 0.63
CA ALA A 155 7.30 11.98 1.63
C ALA A 155 6.15 12.90 1.17
N VAL A 156 4.98 12.32 0.94
CA VAL A 156 3.78 13.03 0.45
C VAL A 156 2.86 13.30 1.62
N ASN A 157 2.51 14.57 1.85
CA ASN A 157 1.66 14.99 2.98
C ASN A 157 2.05 14.29 4.30
N PRO A 158 3.34 14.25 4.70
CA PRO A 158 3.84 13.31 5.66
C PRO A 158 3.40 13.61 7.09
N LYS A 159 3.18 12.55 7.85
CA LYS A 159 3.08 12.65 9.31
C LYS A 159 4.43 13.01 9.93
N LYS A 160 4.44 13.86 10.96
CA LYS A 160 5.67 14.35 11.65
C LYS A 160 6.67 13.23 12.00
N LYS A 161 6.19 12.03 12.32
CA LYS A 161 7.03 10.89 12.69
C LYS A 161 7.85 10.37 11.50
N LEU A 162 7.31 10.39 10.27
CA LEU A 162 8.08 10.03 9.07
C LEU A 162 9.18 11.04 8.81
N VAL A 163 8.86 12.34 8.78
CA VAL A 163 9.84 13.41 8.55
C VAL A 163 11.00 13.31 9.55
N ARG A 164 10.69 13.13 10.85
CA ARG A 164 11.71 12.97 11.88
C ARG A 164 12.60 11.74 11.67
N ARG A 165 12.01 10.61 11.20
CA ARG A 165 12.74 9.36 10.98
C ARG A 165 13.65 9.42 9.76
N MET A 166 13.27 10.19 8.74
CA MET A 166 13.99 10.32 7.47
C MET A 166 14.89 11.56 7.40
N LYS A 167 14.93 12.36 8.47
CA LYS A 167 15.75 13.59 8.54
C LYS A 167 17.21 13.26 8.29
N GLY A 168 17.81 13.93 7.31
CA GLY A 168 19.22 13.74 6.94
C GLY A 168 19.49 12.52 6.03
N ALA A 169 18.46 11.78 5.61
CA ALA A 169 18.64 10.72 4.62
C ALA A 169 18.85 11.32 3.22
N ASP A 170 19.86 10.84 2.52
CA ASP A 170 20.16 11.27 1.16
C ASP A 170 18.98 11.00 0.22
N GLY A 171 18.72 11.95 -0.69
CA GLY A 171 17.62 11.87 -1.64
C GLY A 171 16.21 11.94 -1.02
N PHE A 172 16.10 12.37 0.25
CA PHE A 172 14.82 12.58 0.91
C PHE A 172 14.25 13.96 0.63
N SER A 173 13.01 14.00 0.18
CA SER A 173 12.24 15.23 -0.07
C SER A 173 10.82 15.13 0.50
N VAL A 174 10.19 16.29 0.68
CA VAL A 174 8.81 16.41 1.17
C VAL A 174 8.00 17.19 0.15
N VAL A 175 6.83 16.68 -0.19
CA VAL A 175 5.88 17.33 -1.08
C VAL A 175 4.50 17.38 -0.42
N TYR A 176 3.72 18.41 -0.80
CA TYR A 176 2.35 18.55 -0.33
C TYR A 176 1.42 18.60 -1.54
N TRP A 177 0.54 17.60 -1.63
CA TRP A 177 -0.50 17.50 -2.65
C TRP A 177 -1.84 17.93 -2.07
N SER A 178 -2.66 18.55 -2.90
CA SER A 178 -4.02 19.02 -2.57
C SER A 178 -5.04 18.36 -3.48
N LYS A 179 -6.28 18.29 -2.99
CA LYS A 179 -7.44 17.86 -3.77
C LYS A 179 -8.03 19.03 -4.54
#